data_8ecd0e089b7818b4d4133ed2c76a8527
#
_entry.id   8ecd0e089b7818b4d4133ed2c76a8527
#
_cell.length_a   1.000
_cell.length_b   1.000
_cell.length_c   1.000
_cell.angle_alpha   90.00
_cell.angle_beta   90.00
_cell.angle_gamma   90.00
#
_symmetry.space_group_name_H-M   'P 1'
#
loop_
_entity.id
_entity.type
_entity.pdbx_description
1 polymer ?
#
loop_
_entity_poly.entity_id
_entity_poly.type
_entity_poly.pdbx_seq_one_letter_code
_entity_poly.pdbx_strand_id
1 'polypeptide(L)'
;LLPNKTVEERAANLVATGFLVLGDIEIVEADKAKLHVDIVDQQLQKTGKAFLGMSIGCARCHDHKFDPITQGDYYAMAGFFRGTSTVYKTKRGVWSDVNVIELPETEAQKAERDKHEKAHADRLAKLKAEREAARKRKAELDDQLKKKDLPKEERGKLTKERDEKAVCIVKLDKEITHAEFFAPSVPRAHGVRDVEKPGDMKITIRGNPRALGKVVPRGFLHVASSARPEIPQDQSGRHELADWVAGRDNPLTARVIVNRVWHHV
;
A
#
# COMPACT_ATOMS: atom_id res chain seq x y z
N LEU A 1 4.54 -1.09 17.84
CA LEU A 1 5.58 -0.39 17.06
C LEU A 1 6.82 -0.23 17.93
N LEU A 2 8.00 -0.35 17.30
CA LEU A 2 9.28 -0.10 17.98
C LEU A 2 9.26 1.28 18.66
N PRO A 3 9.92 1.46 19.82
CA PRO A 3 9.99 2.76 20.46
C PRO A 3 10.70 3.74 19.53
N ASN A 4 10.00 4.82 19.19
CA ASN A 4 10.53 5.87 18.30
C ASN A 4 10.96 7.04 19.17
N LYS A 5 12.18 7.50 19.00
CA LYS A 5 12.72 8.69 19.69
C LYS A 5 12.48 9.96 18.88
N THR A 6 12.45 9.83 17.55
CA THR A 6 12.26 10.95 16.63
C THR A 6 11.12 10.72 15.64
N VAL A 7 10.68 11.77 14.97
CA VAL A 7 9.68 11.73 13.90
C VAL A 7 10.20 10.94 12.72
N GLU A 8 11.48 11.10 12.38
CA GLU A 8 12.15 10.41 11.29
C GLU A 8 12.25 8.91 11.54
N GLU A 9 12.62 8.50 12.77
CA GLU A 9 12.61 7.07 13.16
C GLU A 9 11.22 6.48 13.04
N ARG A 10 10.20 7.22 13.46
CA ARG A 10 8.81 6.78 13.34
C ARG A 10 8.41 6.63 11.87
N ALA A 11 8.76 7.58 11.01
CA ALA A 11 8.52 7.50 9.58
C ALA A 11 9.22 6.28 8.97
N ALA A 12 10.51 6.08 9.27
CA ALA A 12 11.29 4.93 8.80
C ALA A 12 10.69 3.59 9.24
N ASN A 13 10.26 3.47 10.50
CA ASN A 13 9.63 2.26 11.02
C ASN A 13 8.26 1.99 10.35
N LEU A 14 7.49 3.03 10.03
CA LEU A 14 6.24 2.88 9.28
C LEU A 14 6.53 2.41 7.85
N VAL A 15 7.51 2.98 7.16
CA VAL A 15 7.96 2.55 5.83
C VAL A 15 8.42 1.09 5.85
N ALA A 16 9.14 0.67 6.89
CA ALA A 16 9.62 -0.71 7.03
C ALA A 16 8.47 -1.73 7.09
N THR A 17 7.27 -1.34 7.58
CA THR A 17 6.09 -2.22 7.57
C THR A 17 5.64 -2.56 6.15
N GLY A 18 6.06 -1.78 5.14
CA GLY A 18 5.84 -2.05 3.72
C GLY A 18 6.46 -3.38 3.25
N PHE A 19 7.44 -3.95 3.97
CA PHE A 19 7.93 -5.30 3.72
C PHE A 19 6.79 -6.34 3.67
N LEU A 20 5.77 -6.19 4.51
CA LEU A 20 4.62 -7.10 4.57
C LEU A 20 3.62 -6.90 3.41
N VAL A 21 3.79 -5.85 2.64
CA VAL A 21 2.98 -5.57 1.43
C VAL A 21 3.64 -6.12 0.17
N LEU A 22 4.95 -6.40 0.22
CA LEU A 22 5.69 -6.97 -0.89
C LEU A 22 5.18 -8.39 -1.17
N GLY A 23 4.51 -8.61 -2.31
CA GLY A 23 4.00 -9.92 -2.69
C GLY A 23 3.07 -9.90 -3.88
N ASP A 24 2.78 -11.08 -4.39
CA ASP A 24 1.79 -11.28 -5.42
C ASP A 24 0.40 -11.21 -4.78
N ILE A 25 -0.14 -9.99 -4.68
CA ILE A 25 -1.49 -9.75 -4.15
C ILE A 25 -2.44 -9.60 -5.33
N GLU A 26 -3.38 -10.53 -5.47
CA GLU A 26 -4.41 -10.46 -6.50
C GLU A 26 -5.52 -9.49 -6.10
N ILE A 27 -5.28 -8.19 -6.30
CA ILE A 27 -6.20 -7.12 -5.88
C ILE A 27 -7.60 -7.20 -6.50
N VAL A 28 -7.76 -7.97 -7.58
CA VAL A 28 -9.05 -8.17 -8.30
C VAL A 28 -9.78 -9.44 -7.84
N GLU A 29 -9.27 -10.17 -6.83
CA GLU A 29 -9.91 -11.38 -6.32
C GLU A 29 -11.32 -11.08 -5.75
N ALA A 30 -12.33 -11.71 -6.32
CA ALA A 30 -13.72 -11.57 -5.90
C ALA A 30 -13.98 -12.27 -4.55
N ASP A 31 -13.33 -13.41 -4.32
CA ASP A 31 -13.39 -14.14 -3.06
C ASP A 31 -12.49 -13.53 -2.01
N LYS A 32 -13.06 -12.63 -1.21
CA LYS A 32 -12.29 -11.92 -0.18
C LYS A 32 -11.77 -12.81 0.95
N ALA A 33 -12.41 -13.97 1.19
CA ALA A 33 -11.89 -14.94 2.16
C ALA A 33 -10.64 -15.62 1.61
N LYS A 34 -10.63 -16.00 0.34
CA LYS A 34 -9.45 -16.52 -0.37
C LYS A 34 -8.34 -15.46 -0.38
N LEU A 35 -8.62 -14.25 -0.83
CA LEU A 35 -7.66 -13.14 -0.85
C LEU A 35 -6.99 -12.94 0.50
N HIS A 36 -7.76 -12.93 1.59
CA HIS A 36 -7.20 -12.75 2.93
C HIS A 36 -6.23 -13.86 3.31
N VAL A 37 -6.61 -15.12 3.09
CA VAL A 37 -5.75 -16.28 3.43
C VAL A 37 -4.50 -16.31 2.55
N ASP A 38 -4.60 -15.92 1.29
CA ASP A 38 -3.46 -15.88 0.36
C ASP A 38 -2.50 -14.72 0.71
N ILE A 39 -3.00 -13.57 1.16
CA ILE A 39 -2.14 -12.49 1.70
C ILE A 39 -1.38 -12.96 2.93
N VAL A 40 -2.06 -13.61 3.89
CA VAL A 40 -1.42 -14.16 5.09
C VAL A 40 -0.32 -15.17 4.71
N ASP A 41 -0.61 -16.05 3.76
CA ASP A 41 0.36 -17.02 3.25
C ASP A 41 1.59 -16.32 2.63
N GLN A 42 1.39 -15.31 1.81
CA GLN A 42 2.47 -14.52 1.21
C GLN A 42 3.34 -13.82 2.27
N GLN A 43 2.74 -13.22 3.28
CA GLN A 43 3.45 -12.55 4.37
C GLN A 43 4.28 -13.55 5.18
N LEU A 44 3.70 -14.69 5.51
CA LEU A 44 4.40 -15.76 6.23
C LEU A 44 5.56 -16.33 5.41
N GLN A 45 5.34 -16.66 4.15
CA GLN A 45 6.38 -17.19 3.27
C GLN A 45 7.56 -16.22 3.10
N LYS A 46 7.28 -14.91 2.93
CA LYS A 46 8.32 -13.91 2.79
C LYS A 46 9.11 -13.72 4.07
N THR A 47 8.43 -13.65 5.20
CA THR A 47 9.08 -13.58 6.51
C THR A 47 9.95 -14.81 6.76
N GLY A 48 9.41 -16.02 6.49
CA GLY A 48 10.15 -17.27 6.62
C GLY A 48 11.39 -17.33 5.74
N LYS A 49 11.25 -17.01 4.45
CA LYS A 49 12.40 -16.99 3.52
C LYS A 49 13.40 -15.89 3.85
N ALA A 50 12.90 -14.69 4.21
CA ALA A 50 13.78 -13.54 4.46
C ALA A 50 14.61 -13.67 5.73
N PHE A 51 14.03 -14.13 6.80
CA PHE A 51 14.68 -14.11 8.11
C PHE A 51 15.04 -15.50 8.64
N LEU A 52 14.26 -16.52 8.30
CA LEU A 52 14.44 -17.86 8.85
C LEU A 52 15.08 -18.84 7.85
N GLY A 53 15.17 -18.46 6.57
CA GLY A 53 15.70 -19.33 5.50
C GLY A 53 14.84 -20.56 5.21
N MET A 54 13.56 -20.54 5.59
CA MET A 54 12.66 -21.72 5.53
C MET A 54 11.49 -21.50 4.57
N SER A 55 11.07 -22.59 3.90
CA SER A 55 9.92 -22.61 2.98
C SER A 55 8.66 -23.04 3.74
N ILE A 56 8.11 -22.17 4.58
CA ILE A 56 7.00 -22.50 5.49
C ILE A 56 5.68 -22.79 4.75
N GLY A 57 5.47 -22.23 3.56
CA GLY A 57 4.19 -22.30 2.84
C GLY A 57 3.71 -23.71 2.50
N CYS A 58 4.60 -24.69 2.34
CA CYS A 58 4.22 -26.08 2.11
C CYS A 58 3.39 -26.66 3.27
N ALA A 59 3.62 -26.18 4.50
CA ALA A 59 2.92 -26.63 5.68
C ALA A 59 1.48 -26.10 5.82
N ARG A 60 0.99 -25.29 4.86
CA ARG A 60 -0.40 -24.85 4.81
C ARG A 60 -1.40 -26.00 4.71
N CYS A 61 -1.07 -27.03 3.94
CA CYS A 61 -2.02 -28.13 3.64
C CYS A 61 -1.73 -29.43 4.43
N HIS A 62 -0.46 -29.69 4.77
CA HIS A 62 0.04 -30.88 5.47
C HIS A 62 1.37 -30.56 6.11
N ASP A 63 1.89 -31.41 6.97
CA ASP A 63 3.23 -31.22 7.54
C ASP A 63 4.29 -31.13 6.43
N HIS A 64 5.29 -30.27 6.62
CA HIS A 64 6.32 -30.04 5.61
C HIS A 64 7.08 -31.33 5.33
N LYS A 65 7.33 -31.60 4.02
CA LYS A 65 7.90 -32.88 3.59
C LYS A 65 9.35 -33.09 4.07
N PHE A 66 10.13 -32.03 4.11
CA PHE A 66 11.58 -32.10 4.36
C PHE A 66 11.99 -31.39 5.67
N ASP A 67 11.38 -30.26 5.96
CA ASP A 67 11.70 -29.48 7.16
C ASP A 67 10.81 -29.89 8.34
N PRO A 68 11.29 -29.79 9.58
CA PRO A 68 10.52 -30.14 10.77
C PRO A 68 9.49 -29.05 11.13
N ILE A 69 8.61 -28.73 10.16
CA ILE A 69 7.55 -27.73 10.28
C ILE A 69 6.22 -28.47 10.15
N THR A 70 5.44 -28.47 11.21
CA THR A 70 4.10 -29.04 11.17
C THR A 70 3.08 -28.07 10.57
N GLN A 71 1.93 -28.60 10.14
CA GLN A 71 0.79 -27.77 9.79
C GLN A 71 0.38 -26.87 10.96
N GLY A 72 0.50 -27.34 12.19
CA GLY A 72 0.26 -26.55 13.39
C GLY A 72 1.18 -25.33 13.46
N ASP A 73 2.47 -25.48 13.19
CA ASP A 73 3.43 -24.36 13.16
C ASP A 73 3.08 -23.31 12.12
N TYR A 74 2.67 -23.77 10.93
CA TYR A 74 2.21 -22.86 9.88
C TYR A 74 1.08 -21.96 10.38
N TYR A 75 0.01 -22.54 10.96
CA TYR A 75 -1.13 -21.77 11.44
C TYR A 75 -0.83 -20.96 12.71
N ALA A 76 0.07 -21.43 13.56
CA ALA A 76 0.55 -20.65 14.70
C ALA A 76 1.26 -19.36 14.23
N MET A 77 2.17 -19.47 13.27
CA MET A 77 2.85 -18.33 12.67
C MET A 77 1.92 -17.45 11.83
N ALA A 78 1.01 -18.05 11.06
CA ALA A 78 0.04 -17.34 10.24
C ALA A 78 -0.92 -16.48 11.07
N GLY A 79 -1.18 -16.87 12.31
CA GLY A 79 -2.00 -16.11 13.24
C GLY A 79 -1.51 -14.69 13.50
N PHE A 80 -0.20 -14.43 13.48
CA PHE A 80 0.37 -13.08 13.59
C PHE A 80 -0.04 -12.18 12.42
N PHE A 81 -0.11 -12.75 11.22
CA PHE A 81 -0.45 -12.01 10.00
C PHE A 81 -1.95 -11.94 9.76
N ARG A 82 -2.74 -12.89 10.29
CA ARG A 82 -4.20 -12.84 10.24
C ARG A 82 -4.75 -11.55 10.87
N GLY A 83 -4.11 -11.07 11.92
CA GLY A 83 -4.42 -9.80 12.58
C GLY A 83 -3.98 -8.55 11.79
N THR A 84 -3.54 -8.69 10.54
CA THR A 84 -2.94 -7.62 9.75
C THR A 84 -3.85 -7.22 8.61
N SER A 85 -4.25 -5.95 8.57
CA SER A 85 -4.91 -5.33 7.41
C SER A 85 -3.86 -4.86 6.42
N THR A 86 -3.86 -5.43 5.22
CA THR A 86 -2.92 -5.12 4.13
C THR A 86 -3.60 -4.40 2.98
N VAL A 87 -4.86 -4.77 2.72
CA VAL A 87 -5.67 -4.22 1.65
C VAL A 87 -7.01 -3.76 2.16
N TYR A 88 -7.61 -2.82 1.46
CA TYR A 88 -8.98 -2.39 1.69
C TYR A 88 -9.84 -2.57 0.42
N LYS A 89 -11.14 -2.75 0.61
CA LYS A 89 -12.10 -2.85 -0.49
C LYS A 89 -12.36 -1.47 -1.08
N THR A 90 -12.18 -1.34 -2.37
CA THR A 90 -12.51 -0.10 -3.09
C THR A 90 -14.02 -0.01 -3.41
N LYS A 91 -14.46 1.17 -3.81
CA LYS A 91 -15.83 1.39 -4.31
C LYS A 91 -16.06 0.78 -5.71
N ARG A 92 -15.02 0.23 -6.33
CA ARG A 92 -15.04 -0.31 -7.71
C ARG A 92 -15.30 -1.82 -7.74
N GLY A 93 -16.40 -2.29 -7.15
CA GLY A 93 -16.81 -3.69 -7.22
C GLY A 93 -15.85 -4.67 -6.54
N VAL A 94 -15.23 -5.57 -7.30
CA VAL A 94 -14.33 -6.61 -6.78
C VAL A 94 -12.92 -6.12 -6.44
N TRP A 95 -12.56 -4.91 -6.85
CA TRP A 95 -11.22 -4.37 -6.65
C TRP A 95 -10.92 -4.12 -5.17
N SER A 96 -9.72 -4.51 -4.76
CA SER A 96 -9.09 -4.08 -3.51
C SER A 96 -7.90 -3.18 -3.85
N ASP A 97 -7.44 -2.42 -2.87
CA ASP A 97 -6.23 -1.62 -3.02
C ASP A 97 -5.37 -1.79 -1.76
N VAL A 98 -4.08 -1.52 -1.90
CA VAL A 98 -3.11 -1.67 -0.82
C VAL A 98 -3.25 -0.51 0.16
N ASN A 99 -3.18 -0.82 1.46
CA ASN A 99 -3.23 0.21 2.49
C ASN A 99 -2.11 1.23 2.33
N VAL A 100 -2.50 2.49 2.43
CA VAL A 100 -1.60 3.64 2.45
C VAL A 100 -1.58 4.23 3.86
N ILE A 101 -0.39 4.49 4.38
CA ILE A 101 -0.16 5.08 5.70
C ILE A 101 0.44 6.45 5.49
N GLU A 102 -0.13 7.46 6.12
CA GLU A 102 0.47 8.80 6.19
C GLU A 102 1.68 8.76 7.11
N LEU A 103 2.79 9.30 6.63
CA LEU A 103 4.01 9.38 7.40
C LEU A 103 3.99 10.64 8.28
N PRO A 104 4.50 10.56 9.51
CA PRO A 104 4.65 11.75 10.33
C PRO A 104 5.68 12.70 9.72
N GLU A 105 5.42 13.98 9.84
CA GLU A 105 6.28 15.06 9.38
C GLU A 105 6.83 15.84 10.57
N THR A 106 8.04 16.37 10.44
CA THR A 106 8.55 17.40 11.34
C THR A 106 7.85 18.73 11.07
N GLU A 107 7.88 19.65 12.02
CA GLU A 107 7.30 20.98 11.82
C GLU A 107 7.93 21.72 10.63
N ALA A 108 9.23 21.52 10.39
CA ALA A 108 9.92 22.10 9.24
C ALA A 108 9.42 21.52 7.91
N GLN A 109 9.26 20.20 7.82
CA GLN A 109 8.72 19.52 6.64
C GLN A 109 7.28 19.94 6.37
N LYS A 110 6.46 20.04 7.42
CA LYS A 110 5.07 20.49 7.32
C LYS A 110 5.00 21.93 6.82
N ALA A 111 5.79 22.83 7.38
CA ALA A 111 5.83 24.24 6.94
C ALA A 111 6.25 24.37 5.46
N GLU A 112 7.23 23.58 5.02
CA GLU A 112 7.65 23.56 3.61
C GLU A 112 6.57 23.00 2.69
N ARG A 113 5.90 21.91 3.09
CA ARG A 113 4.75 21.36 2.36
C ARG A 113 3.61 22.37 2.26
N ASP A 114 3.23 23.02 3.35
CA ASP A 114 2.14 24.02 3.38
C ASP A 114 2.44 25.20 2.45
N LYS A 115 3.71 25.62 2.36
CA LYS A 115 4.18 26.61 1.40
C LYS A 115 4.04 26.15 -0.04
N HIS A 116 4.43 24.90 -0.32
CA HIS A 116 4.27 24.28 -1.65
C HIS A 116 2.80 24.09 -2.01
N GLU A 117 1.95 23.66 -1.08
CA GLU A 117 0.51 23.53 -1.29
C GLU A 117 -0.12 24.88 -1.66
N LYS A 118 0.23 25.95 -0.96
CA LYS A 118 -0.26 27.30 -1.26
C LYS A 118 0.18 27.76 -2.65
N ALA A 119 1.47 27.63 -2.97
CA ALA A 119 1.98 28.00 -4.29
C ALA A 119 1.35 27.19 -5.41
N HIS A 120 1.11 25.90 -5.17
CA HIS A 120 0.41 25.01 -6.10
C HIS A 120 -1.06 25.40 -6.28
N ALA A 121 -1.78 25.70 -5.20
CA ALA A 121 -3.16 26.17 -5.26
C ALA A 121 -3.29 27.49 -6.05
N ASP A 122 -2.38 28.43 -5.82
CA ASP A 122 -2.32 29.71 -6.55
C ASP A 122 -2.08 29.48 -8.05
N ARG A 123 -1.15 28.57 -8.40
CA ARG A 123 -0.88 28.19 -9.79
C ARG A 123 -2.11 27.54 -10.44
N LEU A 124 -2.76 26.58 -9.75
CA LEU A 124 -3.93 25.90 -10.24
C LEU A 124 -5.10 26.87 -10.44
N ALA A 125 -5.28 27.83 -9.53
CA ALA A 125 -6.30 28.88 -9.67
C ALA A 125 -6.05 29.74 -10.90
N LYS A 126 -4.80 30.15 -11.18
CA LYS A 126 -4.43 30.87 -12.40
C LYS A 126 -4.75 30.09 -13.68
N LEU A 127 -4.33 28.83 -13.76
CA LEU A 127 -4.61 27.97 -14.91
C LEU A 127 -6.11 27.81 -15.16
N LYS A 128 -6.90 27.63 -14.09
CA LYS A 128 -8.36 27.55 -14.19
C LYS A 128 -8.97 28.87 -14.66
N ALA A 129 -8.50 30.01 -14.17
CA ALA A 129 -8.96 31.34 -14.59
C ALA A 129 -8.63 31.60 -16.08
N GLU A 130 -7.41 31.28 -16.53
CA GLU A 130 -7.00 31.40 -17.93
C GLU A 130 -7.84 30.53 -18.86
N ARG A 131 -8.13 29.29 -18.43
CA ARG A 131 -9.01 28.38 -19.17
C ARG A 131 -10.43 28.97 -19.31
N GLU A 132 -11.00 29.47 -18.22
CA GLU A 132 -12.33 30.08 -18.25
C GLU A 132 -12.39 31.35 -19.15
N ALA A 133 -11.35 32.18 -19.09
CA ALA A 133 -11.23 33.34 -19.99
C ALA A 133 -11.14 32.90 -21.47
N ALA A 134 -10.35 31.87 -21.77
CA ALA A 134 -10.23 31.31 -23.10
C ALA A 134 -11.58 30.71 -23.60
N ARG A 135 -12.30 30.00 -22.73
CA ARG A 135 -13.63 29.44 -23.02
C ARG A 135 -14.64 30.53 -23.30
N LYS A 136 -14.69 31.57 -22.48
CA LYS A 136 -15.57 32.73 -22.64
C LYS A 136 -15.28 33.41 -23.98
N ARG A 137 -14.01 33.71 -24.28
CA ARG A 137 -13.63 34.34 -25.55
C ARG A 137 -13.98 33.48 -26.76
N LYS A 138 -13.75 32.15 -26.67
CA LYS A 138 -14.16 31.21 -27.72
C LYS A 138 -15.68 31.25 -27.97
N ALA A 139 -16.49 31.26 -26.91
CA ALA A 139 -17.95 31.34 -27.04
C ALA A 139 -18.40 32.67 -27.72
N GLU A 140 -17.80 33.80 -27.35
CA GLU A 140 -18.05 35.09 -27.99
C GLU A 140 -17.72 35.05 -29.48
N LEU A 141 -16.61 34.42 -29.87
CA LEU A 141 -16.18 34.26 -31.25
C LEU A 141 -17.14 33.32 -32.04
N ASP A 142 -17.58 32.23 -31.41
CA ASP A 142 -18.56 31.31 -31.99
C ASP A 142 -19.89 32.02 -32.25
N ASP A 143 -20.34 32.92 -31.35
CA ASP A 143 -21.56 33.71 -31.53
C ASP A 143 -21.41 34.78 -32.63
N GLN A 144 -20.25 35.42 -32.73
CA GLN A 144 -19.94 36.35 -33.80
C GLN A 144 -19.96 35.65 -35.18
N LEU A 145 -19.38 34.44 -35.26
CA LEU A 145 -19.33 33.64 -36.50
C LEU A 145 -20.69 33.13 -36.99
N LYS A 146 -21.73 33.13 -36.13
CA LYS A 146 -23.12 32.80 -36.52
C LYS A 146 -23.80 33.89 -37.37
N LYS A 147 -23.27 35.13 -37.34
CA LYS A 147 -23.83 36.23 -38.14
C LYS A 147 -23.61 35.96 -39.62
N LYS A 148 -24.70 36.04 -40.43
CA LYS A 148 -24.69 35.71 -41.87
C LYS A 148 -23.95 36.76 -42.72
N ASP A 149 -23.92 38.02 -42.31
CA ASP A 149 -23.43 39.16 -43.11
C ASP A 149 -21.95 39.53 -42.82
N LEU A 150 -21.14 38.60 -42.36
CA LEU A 150 -19.72 38.83 -42.08
C LEU A 150 -18.89 38.80 -43.38
N PRO A 151 -18.03 39.82 -43.64
CA PRO A 151 -17.06 39.82 -44.74
C PRO A 151 -16.16 38.61 -44.68
N LYS A 152 -15.77 38.02 -45.80
CA LYS A 152 -14.98 36.78 -45.90
C LYS A 152 -13.62 36.90 -45.16
N GLU A 153 -13.00 38.06 -45.25
CA GLU A 153 -11.71 38.33 -44.59
C GLU A 153 -11.85 38.37 -43.07
N GLU A 154 -12.87 39.03 -42.55
CA GLU A 154 -13.15 39.13 -41.12
C GLU A 154 -13.55 37.78 -40.53
N ARG A 155 -14.38 37.02 -41.26
CA ARG A 155 -14.71 35.64 -40.89
C ARG A 155 -13.46 34.75 -40.77
N GLY A 156 -12.47 34.92 -41.69
CA GLY A 156 -11.19 34.19 -41.61
C GLY A 156 -10.38 34.52 -40.35
N LYS A 157 -10.31 35.81 -39.99
CA LYS A 157 -9.60 36.25 -38.76
C LYS A 157 -10.26 35.69 -37.50
N LEU A 158 -11.58 35.81 -37.39
CA LEU A 158 -12.34 35.30 -36.25
C LEU A 158 -12.24 33.77 -36.12
N THR A 159 -12.26 33.04 -37.23
CA THR A 159 -12.10 31.59 -37.25
C THR A 159 -10.73 31.20 -36.74
N LYS A 160 -9.67 31.88 -37.20
CA LYS A 160 -8.30 31.63 -36.75
C LYS A 160 -8.15 31.88 -35.24
N GLU A 161 -8.65 33.00 -34.73
CA GLU A 161 -8.61 33.32 -33.28
C GLU A 161 -9.39 32.27 -32.46
N ARG A 162 -10.59 31.86 -32.93
CA ARG A 162 -11.36 30.79 -32.29
C ARG A 162 -10.58 29.47 -32.19
N ASP A 163 -9.92 29.08 -33.28
CA ASP A 163 -9.15 27.84 -33.35
C ASP A 163 -7.90 27.90 -32.43
N GLU A 164 -7.23 29.05 -32.38
CA GLU A 164 -6.15 29.32 -31.44
C GLU A 164 -6.64 29.17 -29.97
N LYS A 165 -7.83 29.73 -29.66
CA LYS A 165 -8.43 29.58 -28.34
C LYS A 165 -8.82 28.12 -28.05
N ALA A 166 -9.31 27.37 -29.02
CA ALA A 166 -9.63 25.96 -28.87
C ALA A 166 -8.36 25.13 -28.52
N VAL A 167 -7.26 25.37 -29.22
CA VAL A 167 -5.97 24.72 -28.93
C VAL A 167 -5.45 25.11 -27.55
N CYS A 168 -5.56 26.40 -27.19
CA CYS A 168 -5.18 26.90 -25.87
C CYS A 168 -5.97 26.19 -24.74
N ILE A 169 -7.27 26.01 -24.89
CA ILE A 169 -8.13 25.31 -23.92
C ILE A 169 -7.66 23.86 -23.72
N VAL A 170 -7.37 23.12 -24.81
CA VAL A 170 -6.89 21.74 -24.72
C VAL A 170 -5.54 21.67 -24.00
N LYS A 171 -4.65 22.63 -24.24
CA LYS A 171 -3.36 22.70 -23.53
C LYS A 171 -3.56 22.96 -22.06
N LEU A 172 -4.39 23.94 -21.69
CA LEU A 172 -4.70 24.28 -20.31
C LEU A 172 -5.41 23.13 -19.57
N ASP A 173 -6.32 22.41 -20.22
CA ASP A 173 -6.97 21.23 -19.62
C ASP A 173 -5.95 20.13 -19.28
N LYS A 174 -4.95 19.89 -20.13
CA LYS A 174 -3.84 18.94 -19.84
C LYS A 174 -2.98 19.43 -18.67
N GLU A 175 -2.63 20.72 -18.64
CA GLU A 175 -1.82 21.30 -17.56
C GLU A 175 -2.57 21.27 -16.22
N ILE A 176 -3.87 21.55 -16.22
CA ILE A 176 -4.73 21.45 -15.03
C ILE A 176 -4.80 20.01 -14.53
N THR A 177 -5.06 19.06 -15.43
CA THR A 177 -5.12 17.63 -15.07
C THR A 177 -3.79 17.16 -14.49
N HIS A 178 -2.68 17.57 -15.11
CA HIS A 178 -1.33 17.25 -14.59
C HIS A 178 -1.09 17.89 -13.20
N ALA A 179 -1.44 19.17 -13.05
CA ALA A 179 -1.30 19.85 -11.78
C ALA A 179 -2.17 19.19 -10.68
N GLU A 180 -3.43 18.85 -10.97
CA GLU A 180 -4.31 18.17 -10.02
C GLU A 180 -3.79 16.78 -9.62
N PHE A 181 -3.17 16.05 -10.55
CA PHE A 181 -2.59 14.73 -10.28
C PHE A 181 -1.35 14.82 -9.38
N PHE A 182 -0.48 15.81 -9.60
CA PHE A 182 0.75 16.01 -8.84
C PHE A 182 0.60 17.06 -7.72
N ALA A 183 -0.60 17.23 -7.18
CA ALA A 183 -0.81 18.10 -6.04
C ALA A 183 0.05 17.67 -4.85
N PRO A 184 0.73 18.60 -4.16
CA PRO A 184 1.45 18.29 -2.94
C PRO A 184 0.51 17.63 -1.93
N SER A 185 1.00 16.61 -1.24
CA SER A 185 0.23 15.88 -0.25
C SER A 185 1.14 15.42 0.89
N VAL A 186 0.56 15.06 2.00
CA VAL A 186 1.28 14.43 3.10
C VAL A 186 2.07 13.23 2.57
N PRO A 187 3.34 13.05 2.94
CA PRO A 187 4.12 11.89 2.57
C PRO A 187 3.41 10.59 2.95
N ARG A 188 3.40 9.64 2.05
CA ARG A 188 2.69 8.37 2.23
C ARG A 188 3.56 7.20 1.86
N ALA A 189 3.34 6.08 2.53
CA ALA A 189 3.96 4.81 2.19
C ALA A 189 2.92 3.69 2.17
N HIS A 190 3.16 2.65 1.40
CA HIS A 190 2.42 1.42 1.57
C HIS A 190 2.85 0.75 2.88
N GLY A 191 1.87 0.26 3.63
CA GLY A 191 2.14 -0.37 4.91
C GLY A 191 0.94 -1.14 5.41
N VAL A 192 1.07 -1.71 6.59
CA VAL A 192 0.05 -2.55 7.21
C VAL A 192 -0.43 -1.95 8.54
N ARG A 193 -1.66 -2.28 8.90
CA ARG A 193 -2.28 -1.90 10.18
C ARG A 193 -2.81 -3.15 10.88
N ASP A 194 -3.02 -3.09 12.17
CA ASP A 194 -3.77 -4.13 12.85
C ASP A 194 -5.26 -4.03 12.49
N VAL A 195 -5.90 -5.19 12.41
CA VAL A 195 -7.36 -5.26 12.31
C VAL A 195 -7.97 -4.95 13.68
N GLU A 196 -9.25 -4.55 13.73
CA GLU A 196 -9.95 -4.25 14.99
C GLU A 196 -10.00 -5.44 15.96
N LYS A 197 -10.05 -6.66 15.44
CA LYS A 197 -10.13 -7.91 16.23
C LYS A 197 -9.09 -8.90 15.73
N PRO A 198 -7.82 -8.72 16.09
CA PRO A 198 -6.79 -9.72 15.83
C PRO A 198 -7.10 -11.01 16.61
N GLY A 199 -6.47 -12.08 16.24
CA GLY A 199 -6.71 -13.34 16.93
C GLY A 199 -6.07 -14.54 16.22
N ASP A 200 -6.25 -15.69 16.81
CA ASP A 200 -5.70 -16.95 16.35
C ASP A 200 -6.31 -17.40 15.02
N MET A 201 -5.56 -18.17 14.24
CA MET A 201 -6.02 -18.66 12.96
C MET A 201 -6.60 -20.08 13.07
N LYS A 202 -7.64 -20.34 12.28
CA LYS A 202 -8.18 -21.71 12.09
C LYS A 202 -7.45 -22.39 10.95
N ILE A 203 -7.21 -23.68 11.10
CA ILE A 203 -6.70 -24.51 10.01
C ILE A 203 -7.67 -24.45 8.84
N THR A 204 -7.21 -24.13 7.64
CA THR A 204 -7.97 -24.28 6.42
C THR A 204 -7.74 -25.69 5.87
N ILE A 205 -8.76 -26.55 5.92
CA ILE A 205 -8.64 -27.95 5.53
C ILE A 205 -8.28 -28.03 4.04
N ARG A 206 -7.15 -28.65 3.75
CA ARG A 206 -6.57 -28.72 2.39
C ARG A 206 -6.43 -27.33 1.72
N GLY A 207 -6.14 -26.31 2.51
CA GLY A 207 -5.99 -24.93 2.02
C GLY A 207 -7.30 -24.21 1.67
N ASN A 208 -8.46 -24.83 1.85
CA ASN A 208 -9.76 -24.24 1.52
C ASN A 208 -10.20 -23.23 2.60
N PRO A 209 -10.31 -21.94 2.30
CA PRO A 209 -10.67 -20.90 3.27
C PRO A 209 -12.09 -21.01 3.84
N ARG A 210 -12.95 -21.83 3.22
CA ARG A 210 -14.32 -22.09 3.68
C ARG A 210 -14.45 -23.35 4.52
N ALA A 211 -13.48 -24.28 4.44
CA ALA A 211 -13.45 -25.50 5.24
C ALA A 211 -12.50 -25.31 6.43
N LEU A 212 -13.07 -24.86 7.55
CA LEU A 212 -12.30 -24.48 8.73
C LEU A 212 -12.25 -25.62 9.76
N GLY A 213 -11.04 -25.93 10.20
CA GLY A 213 -10.75 -26.88 11.26
C GLY A 213 -10.58 -26.20 12.63
N LYS A 214 -9.76 -26.83 13.49
CA LYS A 214 -9.47 -26.32 14.83
C LYS A 214 -8.75 -24.98 14.79
N VAL A 215 -8.94 -24.18 15.87
CA VAL A 215 -8.16 -22.97 16.12
C VAL A 215 -6.75 -23.36 16.56
N VAL A 216 -5.75 -22.68 16.04
CA VAL A 216 -4.35 -22.84 16.45
C VAL A 216 -3.92 -21.52 17.10
N PRO A 217 -3.53 -21.55 18.37
CA PRO A 217 -3.00 -20.36 19.04
C PRO A 217 -1.75 -19.85 18.34
N ARG A 218 -1.59 -18.52 18.31
CA ARG A 218 -0.38 -17.87 17.78
C ARG A 218 0.88 -18.38 18.51
N GLY A 219 1.93 -18.62 17.76
CA GLY A 219 3.17 -19.14 18.32
C GLY A 219 4.29 -19.17 17.30
N PHE A 220 5.50 -19.41 17.78
CA PHE A 220 6.70 -19.56 16.95
C PHE A 220 6.83 -20.99 16.42
N LEU A 221 7.76 -21.19 15.49
CA LEU A 221 8.12 -22.55 15.03
C LEU A 221 8.68 -23.33 16.21
N HIS A 222 8.07 -24.46 16.55
CA HIS A 222 8.47 -25.22 17.72
C HIS A 222 9.88 -25.81 17.59
N VAL A 223 10.35 -26.06 16.37
CA VAL A 223 11.72 -26.51 16.10
C VAL A 223 12.77 -25.44 16.46
N ALA A 224 12.39 -24.17 16.45
CA ALA A 224 13.28 -23.04 16.74
C ALA A 224 12.99 -22.37 18.10
N SER A 225 11.88 -22.71 18.75
CA SER A 225 11.54 -22.17 20.07
C SER A 225 10.50 -23.04 20.75
N SER A 226 10.78 -23.39 22.03
CA SER A 226 9.79 -24.01 22.91
C SER A 226 8.89 -22.98 23.62
N ALA A 227 9.27 -21.71 23.59
CA ALA A 227 8.53 -20.64 24.26
C ALA A 227 7.26 -20.27 23.46
N ARG A 228 6.17 -20.07 24.18
CA ARG A 228 4.94 -19.48 23.61
C ARG A 228 4.94 -17.98 23.90
N PRO A 229 4.66 -17.12 22.92
CA PRO A 229 4.56 -15.70 23.16
C PRO A 229 3.31 -15.36 24.00
N GLU A 230 3.46 -14.45 24.93
CA GLU A 230 2.34 -13.81 25.62
C GLU A 230 1.87 -12.63 24.75
N ILE A 231 0.76 -12.81 24.05
CA ILE A 231 0.23 -11.81 23.11
C ILE A 231 -1.04 -11.21 23.70
N PRO A 232 -1.11 -9.87 23.87
CA PRO A 232 -2.35 -9.21 24.24
C PRO A 232 -3.48 -9.52 23.26
N GLN A 233 -4.70 -9.67 23.76
CA GLN A 233 -5.84 -10.10 22.92
C GLN A 233 -6.24 -9.08 21.85
N ASP A 234 -5.93 -7.82 22.06
CA ASP A 234 -6.20 -6.68 21.19
C ASP A 234 -5.07 -6.40 20.19
N GLN A 235 -4.01 -7.21 20.17
CA GLN A 235 -2.85 -7.03 19.30
C GLN A 235 -2.64 -8.22 18.36
N SER A 236 -2.01 -7.95 17.21
CA SER A 236 -1.67 -8.99 16.24
C SER A 236 -0.55 -9.93 16.71
N GLY A 237 0.30 -9.49 17.62
CA GLY A 237 1.50 -10.21 18.06
C GLY A 237 2.72 -10.03 17.14
N ARG A 238 2.64 -9.13 16.16
CA ARG A 238 3.78 -8.87 15.25
C ARG A 238 4.99 -8.28 15.95
N HIS A 239 4.81 -7.61 17.07
CA HIS A 239 5.91 -7.11 17.90
C HIS A 239 6.67 -8.30 18.51
N GLU A 240 5.96 -9.21 19.13
CA GLU A 240 6.52 -10.43 19.74
C GLU A 240 7.20 -11.32 18.68
N LEU A 241 6.60 -11.39 17.47
CA LEU A 241 7.23 -12.08 16.34
C LEU A 241 8.54 -11.39 15.92
N ALA A 242 8.56 -10.06 15.86
CA ALA A 242 9.75 -9.30 15.49
C ALA A 242 10.87 -9.47 16.54
N ASP A 243 10.52 -9.40 17.81
CA ASP A 243 11.46 -9.62 18.92
C ASP A 243 12.06 -11.03 18.88
N TRP A 244 11.23 -12.05 18.61
CA TRP A 244 11.72 -13.41 18.46
C TRP A 244 12.62 -13.56 17.24
N VAL A 245 12.24 -13.01 16.09
CA VAL A 245 13.06 -13.05 14.86
C VAL A 245 14.41 -12.36 15.06
N ALA A 246 14.43 -11.21 15.72
CA ALA A 246 15.65 -10.44 16.00
C ALA A 246 16.41 -10.93 17.24
N GLY A 247 15.79 -11.80 18.03
CA GLY A 247 16.33 -12.27 19.31
C GLY A 247 17.59 -13.11 19.16
N ARG A 248 18.48 -13.01 20.16
CA ARG A 248 19.73 -13.79 20.18
C ARG A 248 19.50 -15.29 20.29
N ASP A 249 18.37 -15.68 20.86
CA ASP A 249 18.00 -17.09 21.08
C ASP A 249 17.39 -17.73 19.82
N ASN A 250 17.13 -16.94 18.79
CA ASN A 250 16.70 -17.47 17.49
C ASN A 250 17.92 -18.00 16.70
N PRO A 251 18.02 -19.32 16.51
CA PRO A 251 19.21 -19.92 15.90
C PRO A 251 19.27 -19.69 14.37
N LEU A 252 18.19 -19.23 13.75
CA LEU A 252 18.04 -19.18 12.29
C LEU A 252 18.47 -17.84 11.71
N THR A 253 17.99 -16.73 12.26
CA THR A 253 18.16 -15.40 11.65
C THR A 253 19.62 -15.02 11.45
N ALA A 254 20.47 -15.20 12.46
CA ALA A 254 21.90 -14.89 12.34
C ALA A 254 22.56 -15.72 11.24
N ARG A 255 22.26 -17.02 11.15
CA ARG A 255 22.80 -17.92 10.11
C ARG A 255 22.37 -17.48 8.73
N VAL A 256 21.10 -17.12 8.56
CA VAL A 256 20.57 -16.64 7.27
C VAL A 256 21.26 -15.36 6.81
N ILE A 257 21.45 -14.41 7.73
CA ILE A 257 22.12 -13.13 7.40
C ILE A 257 23.59 -13.37 7.04
N VAL A 258 24.32 -14.14 7.82
CA VAL A 258 25.72 -14.49 7.54
C VAL A 258 25.84 -15.19 6.18
N ASN A 259 24.99 -16.17 5.88
CA ASN A 259 24.99 -16.88 4.61
C ASN A 259 24.73 -15.94 3.42
N ARG A 260 23.82 -14.99 3.57
CA ARG A 260 23.55 -14.01 2.51
C ARG A 260 24.72 -13.06 2.29
N VAL A 261 25.30 -12.52 3.36
CA VAL A 261 26.49 -11.67 3.25
C VAL A 261 27.61 -12.44 2.55
N TRP A 262 27.87 -13.69 2.96
CA TRP A 262 28.88 -14.56 2.36
C TRP A 262 28.70 -14.76 0.85
N HIS A 263 27.47 -14.88 0.38
CA HIS A 263 27.16 -15.04 -1.05
C HIS A 263 27.38 -13.77 -1.89
N HIS A 264 27.49 -12.61 -1.27
CA HIS A 264 27.66 -11.33 -1.94
C HIS A 264 29.07 -10.73 -1.76
N VAL A 265 29.95 -11.37 -1.02
CA VAL A 265 31.36 -11.03 -0.83
C VAL A 265 32.25 -12.00 -1.60
#